data_aacbaa71540c06fbd7eff9f42c765f36
#
_entry.id   aacbaa71540c06fbd7eff9f42c765f36
#
_cell.length_a   1.000
_cell.length_b   1.000
_cell.length_c   1.000
_cell.angle_alpha   90.00
_cell.angle_beta   90.00
_cell.angle_gamma   90.00
#
_symmetry.space_group_name_H-M   'P 1'
#
loop_
_entity.id
_entity.type
_entity.pdbx_description
1 polymer ?
#
loop_
_entity_poly.entity_id
_entity_poly.type
_entity_poly.pdbx_seq_one_letter_code
_entity_poly.pdbx_strand_id
1 'polypeptide(L)'
;MVYRVYSTKSCPKCEQLKAALSKAGIAFDNIDMSTPEALTELRINGVFTLSAPVLQADEDFYTVEQLFSGDSLRELAGILKG
;
A
#
# COMPACT_ATOMS: atom_id res chain seq x y z
N MET A 1 -3.41 -15.42 -0.49
CA MET A 1 -3.47 -14.05 -0.03
C MET A 1 -3.31 -13.08 -1.18
N VAL A 2 -4.15 -12.07 -1.24
CA VAL A 2 -4.09 -11.07 -2.30
C VAL A 2 -3.49 -9.78 -1.75
N TYR A 3 -2.42 -9.31 -2.40
CA TYR A 3 -1.77 -8.06 -2.03
C TYR A 3 -1.91 -7.07 -3.16
N ARG A 4 -2.27 -5.83 -2.83
CA ARG A 4 -2.36 -4.74 -3.80
C ARG A 4 -1.67 -3.52 -3.24
N VAL A 5 -0.89 -2.84 -4.08
CA VAL A 5 -0.26 -1.58 -3.73
C VAL A 5 -0.92 -0.49 -4.54
N TYR A 6 -1.59 0.42 -3.85
CA TYR A 6 -2.19 1.59 -4.49
C TYR A 6 -1.14 2.69 -4.49
N SER A 7 -0.71 3.09 -5.65
CA SER A 7 0.39 4.03 -5.80
C SER A 7 0.06 5.13 -6.79
N THR A 8 0.88 6.18 -6.79
CA THR A 8 0.79 7.27 -7.75
C THR A 8 2.11 7.38 -8.49
N LYS A 9 2.14 8.19 -9.54
CA LYS A 9 3.37 8.48 -10.25
C LYS A 9 4.28 9.32 -9.36
N SER A 10 5.58 9.17 -9.53
CA SER A 10 6.59 9.94 -8.78
C SER A 10 6.42 9.83 -7.27
N CYS A 11 6.25 8.63 -6.78
CA CYS A 11 6.04 8.36 -5.36
C CYS A 11 7.22 7.55 -4.81
N PRO A 12 8.21 8.21 -4.18
CA PRO A 12 9.35 7.48 -3.60
C PRO A 12 8.95 6.46 -2.55
N LYS A 13 7.97 6.78 -1.71
CA LYS A 13 7.49 5.85 -0.69
C LYS A 13 6.82 4.63 -1.31
N CYS A 14 6.10 4.83 -2.41
CA CYS A 14 5.49 3.71 -3.13
C CYS A 14 6.56 2.76 -3.65
N GLU A 15 7.65 3.31 -4.18
CA GLU A 15 8.76 2.50 -4.68
C GLU A 15 9.44 1.73 -3.55
N GLN A 16 9.60 2.35 -2.39
CA GLN A 16 10.16 1.67 -1.23
C GLN A 16 9.30 0.49 -0.80
N LEU A 17 7.99 0.69 -0.74
CA LEU A 17 7.06 -0.37 -0.37
C LEU A 17 7.09 -1.52 -1.37
N LYS A 18 7.03 -1.21 -2.65
CA LYS A 18 7.07 -2.23 -3.70
C LYS A 18 8.37 -3.02 -3.67
N ALA A 19 9.49 -2.33 -3.49
CA ALA A 19 10.79 -2.98 -3.39
C ALA A 19 10.85 -3.92 -2.18
N ALA A 20 10.33 -3.49 -1.05
CA ALA A 20 10.31 -4.29 0.16
C ALA A 20 9.46 -5.55 0.00
N LEU A 21 8.30 -5.42 -0.64
CA LEU A 21 7.43 -6.58 -0.91
C LEU A 21 8.11 -7.57 -1.85
N SER A 22 8.73 -7.08 -2.92
CA SER A 22 9.46 -7.94 -3.85
C SER A 22 10.61 -8.65 -3.17
N LYS A 23 11.34 -7.95 -2.33
CA LYS A 23 12.47 -8.50 -1.59
C LYS A 23 12.02 -9.57 -0.61
N ALA A 24 10.83 -9.43 -0.07
CA ALA A 24 10.25 -10.42 0.84
C ALA A 24 9.60 -11.60 0.10
N GLY A 25 9.63 -11.60 -1.23
CA GLY A 25 9.02 -12.65 -2.02
C GLY A 25 7.51 -12.59 -2.09
N ILE A 26 6.93 -11.41 -1.84
CA ILE A 26 5.49 -11.22 -1.85
C ILE A 26 5.05 -10.66 -3.19
N ALA A 27 4.21 -11.40 -3.88
CA ALA A 27 3.62 -10.92 -5.14
C ALA A 27 2.47 -9.96 -4.84
N PHE A 28 2.34 -8.92 -5.62
CA PHE A 28 1.29 -7.92 -5.44
C PHE A 28 0.89 -7.32 -6.79
N ASP A 29 -0.30 -6.74 -6.82
CA ASP A 29 -0.78 -5.98 -7.95
C ASP A 29 -0.52 -4.50 -7.70
N ASN A 30 -0.01 -3.80 -8.71
CA ASN A 30 0.21 -2.36 -8.62
C ASN A 30 -1.02 -1.67 -9.21
N ILE A 31 -1.70 -0.88 -8.38
CA ILE A 31 -2.92 -0.18 -8.77
C ILE A 31 -2.64 1.33 -8.78
N ASP A 32 -3.05 1.98 -9.86
CA ASP A 32 -2.93 3.44 -9.96
C ASP A 32 -4.03 4.08 -9.09
N MET A 33 -3.61 4.67 -7.98
CA MET A 33 -4.50 5.29 -7.01
C MET A 33 -5.18 6.56 -7.52
N SER A 34 -4.69 7.11 -8.61
CA SER A 34 -5.26 8.34 -9.16
C SER A 34 -6.53 8.12 -9.98
N THR A 35 -6.88 6.86 -10.26
CA THR A 35 -8.10 6.57 -11.02
C THR A 35 -9.34 6.65 -10.14
N PRO A 36 -10.49 7.05 -10.70
CA PRO A 36 -11.74 7.06 -9.94
C PRO A 36 -12.13 5.69 -9.40
N GLU A 37 -11.84 4.63 -10.14
CA GLU A 37 -12.14 3.26 -9.74
C GLU A 37 -11.39 2.89 -8.47
N ALA A 38 -10.09 3.20 -8.43
CA ALA A 38 -9.27 2.90 -7.27
C ALA A 38 -9.71 3.69 -6.04
N LEU A 39 -10.01 4.97 -6.20
CA LEU A 39 -10.48 5.80 -5.11
C LEU A 39 -11.82 5.31 -4.57
N THR A 40 -12.72 4.89 -5.46
CA THR A 40 -14.02 4.34 -5.06
C THR A 40 -13.82 3.06 -4.25
N GLU A 41 -12.95 2.17 -4.72
CA GLU A 41 -12.66 0.92 -4.02
C GLU A 41 -12.13 1.18 -2.61
N LEU A 42 -11.23 2.15 -2.47
CA LEU A 42 -10.69 2.50 -1.17
C LEU A 42 -11.78 3.06 -0.25
N ARG A 43 -12.64 3.91 -0.76
CA ARG A 43 -13.73 4.50 0.03
C ARG A 43 -14.73 3.46 0.51
N ILE A 44 -15.06 2.50 -0.34
CA ILE A 44 -15.96 1.40 0.02
C ILE A 44 -15.39 0.63 1.21
N ASN A 45 -14.08 0.54 1.29
CA ASN A 45 -13.40 -0.16 2.37
C ASN A 45 -13.01 0.74 3.53
N GLY A 46 -13.55 1.94 3.57
CA GLY A 46 -13.32 2.86 4.70
C GLY A 46 -12.00 3.62 4.65
N VAL A 47 -11.34 3.64 3.49
CA VAL A 47 -10.06 4.34 3.34
C VAL A 47 -10.29 5.64 2.59
N PHE A 48 -10.10 6.76 3.27
CA PHE A 48 -10.38 8.09 2.73
C PHE A 48 -9.14 8.94 2.55
N THR A 49 -7.97 8.31 2.46
CA THR A 49 -6.72 9.03 2.25
C THR A 49 -6.48 9.30 0.77
N LEU A 50 -5.82 10.40 0.49
CA LEU A 50 -5.31 10.70 -0.86
C LEU A 50 -3.80 10.50 -0.92
N SER A 51 -3.20 10.10 0.18
CA SER A 51 -1.75 9.87 0.26
C SER A 51 -1.40 8.45 -0.15
N ALA A 52 -0.40 8.32 -1.00
CA ALA A 52 0.13 7.02 -1.40
C ALA A 52 1.42 6.73 -0.62
N PRO A 53 1.78 5.47 -0.42
CA PRO A 53 1.08 4.27 -0.87
C PRO A 53 0.00 3.82 0.10
N VAL A 54 -0.92 3.00 -0.40
CA VAL A 54 -1.85 2.24 0.44
C VAL A 54 -1.62 0.77 0.11
N LEU A 55 -1.44 -0.04 1.12
CA LEU A 55 -1.25 -1.48 0.96
C LEU A 55 -2.53 -2.21 1.36
N GLN A 56 -2.99 -3.07 0.49
CA GLN A 56 -4.09 -3.98 0.79
C GLN A 56 -3.54 -5.39 0.94
N ALA A 57 -3.80 -6.00 2.08
CA ALA A 57 -3.46 -7.39 2.34
C ALA A 57 -4.77 -8.12 2.63
N ASP A 58 -5.30 -8.81 1.62
CA ASP A 58 -6.64 -9.42 1.61
C ASP A 58 -7.70 -8.36 1.89
N GLU A 59 -8.26 -8.35 3.10
CA GLU A 59 -9.31 -7.41 3.49
C GLU A 59 -8.78 -6.25 4.32
N ASP A 60 -7.50 -6.30 4.70
CA ASP A 60 -6.90 -5.28 5.52
C ASP A 60 -6.23 -4.20 4.69
N PHE A 61 -6.41 -2.96 5.07
CA PHE A 61 -5.81 -1.81 4.39
C PHE A 61 -4.88 -1.07 5.34
N TYR A 62 -3.72 -0.71 4.83
CA TYR A 62 -2.71 0.03 5.60
C TYR A 62 -2.39 1.32 4.86
N THR A 63 -2.57 2.45 5.54
CA THR A 63 -2.27 3.76 4.98
C THR A 63 -0.80 4.10 5.15
N VAL A 64 -0.38 5.21 4.55
CA VAL A 64 1.01 5.63 4.62
C VAL A 64 1.47 5.85 6.06
N GLU A 65 0.60 6.34 6.93
CA GLU A 65 0.93 6.56 8.34
C GLU A 65 1.16 5.27 9.10
N GLN A 66 0.50 4.21 8.68
CA GLN A 66 0.68 2.88 9.28
C GLN A 66 1.91 2.17 8.71
N LEU A 67 2.24 2.45 7.46
CA LEU A 67 3.35 1.79 6.77
C LEU A 67 4.69 2.46 7.04
N PHE A 68 4.69 3.77 7.26
CA PHE A 68 5.91 4.54 7.39
C PHE A 68 5.99 5.24 8.72
N SER A 69 7.20 5.36 9.24
CA SER A 69 7.51 6.22 10.38
C SER A 69 8.38 7.34 9.84
N GLY A 70 7.76 8.52 9.61
CA GLY A 70 8.41 9.58 8.87
C GLY A 70 8.70 9.15 7.43
N ASP A 71 9.97 9.15 7.05
CA ASP A 71 10.37 8.73 5.70
C ASP A 71 10.83 7.28 5.64
N SER A 72 10.74 6.56 6.74
CA SER A 72 11.23 5.18 6.83
C SER A 72 10.09 4.19 6.83
N LEU A 73 10.19 3.18 5.97
CA LEU A 73 9.23 2.09 5.93
C LEU A 73 9.37 1.24 7.18
N ARG A 74 8.25 0.94 7.82
CA ARG A 74 8.22 0.03 8.97
C ARG A 74 8.44 -1.40 8.50
N GLU A 75 8.85 -2.26 9.42
CA GLU A 75 9.05 -3.66 9.08
C GLU A 75 7.75 -4.31 8.63
N LEU A 76 7.79 -4.93 7.45
CA LEU A 76 6.62 -5.61 6.90
C LEU A 76 6.18 -6.77 7.78
N ALA A 77 7.11 -7.47 8.42
CA ALA A 77 6.78 -8.57 9.31
C ALA A 77 5.91 -8.12 10.49
N GLY A 78 6.08 -6.89 10.96
CA GLY A 78 5.25 -6.32 12.01
C GLY A 78 3.89 -5.85 11.52
N ILE A 79 3.80 -5.50 10.23
CA ILE A 79 2.56 -5.01 9.61
C ILE A 79 1.73 -6.18 9.11
N LEU A 80 2.37 -7.10 8.41
CA LEU A 80 1.72 -8.24 7.78
C LEU A 80 1.81 -9.48 8.65
N LYS A 81 1.17 -9.45 9.77
CA LYS A 81 1.08 -10.62 10.62
C LYS A 81 0.28 -11.67 9.89
N GLY A 82 0.98 -12.58 9.42
CA GLY A 82 0.50 -13.63 8.61
C GLY A 82 -0.46 -14.54 9.18
#